data_e06727198d5f69a400277d4c927a83b1
#
_entry.id   e06727198d5f69a400277d4c927a83b1
#
_cell.length_a   1.000
_cell.length_b   1.000
_cell.length_c   1.000
_cell.angle_alpha   90.00
_cell.angle_beta   90.00
_cell.angle_gamma   90.00
#
_symmetry.space_group_name_H-M   'P 1'
#
loop_
_entity.id
_entity.type
_entity.pdbx_description
1 polymer ?
#
loop_
_entity_poly.entity_id
_entity_poly.type
_entity_poly.pdbx_seq_one_letter_code
_entity_poly.pdbx_strand_id
1 'polypeptide(L)'
;MPYTLTWEHKTVVVQFYGGVTGAEFAGAHISIASDERYDGLRYMLVDYRGATSFEVTAAQLDEIAALAYAASLSNGQMMEAHVAERVEVIGLVRHLVAANESSHEQGIFRTVEAARAWFVAAGRRR
;
A
#
# COMPACT_ATOMS: atom_id res chain seq x y z
N MET A 1 5.68 -14.01 10.14
CA MET A 1 5.39 -12.62 9.74
C MET A 1 4.15 -12.60 8.88
N PRO A 2 3.17 -11.74 9.16
CA PRO A 2 1.92 -11.69 8.38
C PRO A 2 2.08 -10.98 7.03
N TYR A 3 3.28 -10.55 6.68
CA TYR A 3 3.54 -9.92 5.39
C TYR A 3 4.96 -10.22 4.93
N THR A 4 5.17 -10.08 3.61
CA THR A 4 6.50 -10.11 3.00
C THR A 4 6.69 -8.84 2.18
N LEU A 5 7.94 -8.40 2.09
CA LEU A 5 8.34 -7.27 1.25
C LEU A 5 9.28 -7.81 0.16
N THR A 6 8.94 -7.53 -1.09
CA THR A 6 9.79 -7.88 -2.22
C THR A 6 10.18 -6.59 -2.94
N TRP A 7 11.48 -6.33 -3.02
CA TRP A 7 12.00 -5.13 -3.65
C TRP A 7 12.41 -5.45 -5.09
N GLU A 8 11.83 -4.73 -6.01
CA GLU A 8 12.15 -4.78 -7.44
C GLU A 8 12.71 -3.41 -7.85
N HIS A 9 13.04 -3.23 -9.11
CA HIS A 9 13.53 -1.94 -9.59
C HIS A 9 12.47 -0.85 -9.38
N LYS A 10 12.76 0.13 -8.53
CA LYS A 10 11.88 1.27 -8.17
C LYS A 10 10.50 0.85 -7.67
N THR A 11 10.36 -0.39 -7.22
CA THR A 11 9.07 -0.97 -6.81
C THR A 11 9.24 -1.76 -5.53
N VAL A 12 8.26 -1.68 -4.64
CA VAL A 12 8.13 -2.60 -3.51
C VAL A 12 6.78 -3.30 -3.60
N VAL A 13 6.79 -4.61 -3.39
CA VAL A 13 5.57 -5.42 -3.35
C VAL A 13 5.37 -5.88 -1.92
N VAL A 14 4.23 -5.54 -1.33
CA VAL A 14 3.83 -5.96 0.01
C VAL A 14 2.75 -7.02 -0.16
N GLN A 15 2.96 -8.20 0.42
CA GLN A 15 1.96 -9.26 0.41
C GLN A 15 1.58 -9.59 1.83
N PHE A 16 0.31 -9.47 2.17
CA PHE A 16 -0.23 -9.82 3.49
C PHE A 16 -0.77 -11.24 3.50
N TYR A 17 -0.58 -11.94 4.61
CA TYR A 17 -0.99 -13.33 4.78
C TYR A 17 -1.64 -13.54 6.13
N GLY A 18 -2.63 -14.44 6.20
CA GLY A 18 -3.27 -14.84 7.45
C GLY A 18 -3.96 -13.70 8.16
N GLY A 19 -3.97 -13.73 9.48
CA GLY A 19 -4.56 -12.66 10.30
C GLY A 19 -3.60 -11.48 10.40
N VAL A 20 -4.07 -10.29 10.11
CA VAL A 20 -3.28 -9.06 10.14
C VAL A 20 -3.88 -8.11 11.18
N THR A 21 -3.09 -7.72 12.16
CA THR A 21 -3.49 -6.72 13.17
C THR A 21 -3.12 -5.32 12.69
N GLY A 22 -3.71 -4.31 13.35
CA GLY A 22 -3.38 -2.91 13.06
C GLY A 22 -1.90 -2.60 13.27
N ALA A 23 -1.28 -3.16 14.32
CA ALA A 23 0.14 -2.98 14.59
C ALA A 23 1.01 -3.58 13.48
N GLU A 24 0.64 -4.74 12.97
CA GLU A 24 1.36 -5.40 11.89
C GLU A 24 1.20 -4.66 10.57
N PHE A 25 0.02 -4.14 10.30
CA PHE A 25 -0.26 -3.34 9.12
C PHE A 25 0.59 -2.04 9.15
N ALA A 26 0.57 -1.33 10.28
CA ALA A 26 1.40 -0.14 10.47
C ALA A 26 2.90 -0.49 10.35
N GLY A 27 3.32 -1.62 10.91
CA GLY A 27 4.70 -2.09 10.86
C GLY A 27 5.21 -2.27 9.44
N ALA A 28 4.40 -2.78 8.53
CA ALA A 28 4.75 -2.92 7.12
C ALA A 28 5.03 -1.55 6.49
N HIS A 29 4.15 -0.58 6.73
CA HIS A 29 4.31 0.79 6.20
C HIS A 29 5.56 1.47 6.77
N ILE A 30 5.80 1.32 8.08
CA ILE A 30 6.98 1.89 8.74
C ILE A 30 8.26 1.26 8.18
N SER A 31 8.29 -0.05 7.98
CA SER A 31 9.45 -0.75 7.42
C SER A 31 9.81 -0.21 6.04
N ILE A 32 8.82 0.04 5.20
CA ILE A 32 9.04 0.59 3.86
C ILE A 32 9.54 2.03 3.94
N ALA A 33 8.87 2.87 4.72
CA ALA A 33 9.22 4.30 4.84
C ALA A 33 10.59 4.51 5.47
N SER A 34 11.05 3.58 6.31
CA SER A 34 12.34 3.64 6.98
C SER A 34 13.48 3.02 6.18
N ASP A 35 13.17 2.34 5.08
CA ASP A 35 14.19 1.71 4.24
C ASP A 35 14.86 2.77 3.37
N GLU A 36 16.18 2.65 3.19
CA GLU A 36 16.94 3.60 2.38
C GLU A 36 16.49 3.64 0.91
N ARG A 37 15.83 2.57 0.43
CA ARG A 37 15.31 2.51 -0.93
C ARG A 37 14.02 3.30 -1.13
N TYR A 38 13.39 3.76 -0.04
CA TYR A 38 12.08 4.43 -0.10
C TYR A 38 12.11 5.67 -1.00
N ASP A 39 13.13 6.50 -0.90
CA ASP A 39 13.21 7.76 -1.65
C ASP A 39 13.32 7.54 -3.17
N GLY A 40 13.76 6.37 -3.58
CA GLY A 40 13.85 5.99 -5.00
C GLY A 40 12.64 5.23 -5.53
N LEU A 41 11.66 4.93 -4.67
CA LEU A 41 10.48 4.19 -5.10
C LEU A 41 9.59 5.04 -6.00
N ARG A 42 9.10 4.41 -7.06
CA ARG A 42 8.07 4.95 -7.95
C ARG A 42 6.74 4.25 -7.76
N TYR A 43 6.77 2.98 -7.37
CA TYR A 43 5.58 2.12 -7.30
C TYR A 43 5.58 1.31 -6.03
N MET A 44 4.40 1.25 -5.39
CA MET A 44 4.14 0.32 -4.28
C MET A 44 2.91 -0.49 -4.63
N LEU A 45 3.04 -1.82 -4.63
CA LEU A 45 1.93 -2.73 -4.85
C LEU A 45 1.64 -3.44 -3.53
N VAL A 46 0.44 -3.25 -3.02
CA VAL A 46 0.01 -3.88 -1.76
C VAL A 46 -1.04 -4.94 -2.09
N ASP A 47 -0.69 -6.20 -1.86
CA ASP A 47 -1.55 -7.35 -2.16
C ASP A 47 -2.16 -7.88 -0.87
N TYR A 48 -3.47 -7.70 -0.72
CA TYR A 48 -4.24 -8.12 0.45
C TYR A 48 -4.86 -9.50 0.31
N ARG A 49 -4.72 -10.17 -0.86
CA ARG A 49 -5.48 -11.39 -1.17
C ARG A 49 -5.15 -12.57 -0.28
N GLY A 50 -3.92 -12.65 0.23
CA GLY A 50 -3.50 -13.73 1.12
C GLY A 50 -3.98 -13.58 2.56
N ALA A 51 -4.48 -12.41 2.94
CA ALA A 51 -4.95 -12.17 4.29
C ALA A 51 -6.33 -12.80 4.50
N THR A 52 -6.49 -13.48 5.64
CA THR A 52 -7.75 -14.12 6.02
C THR A 52 -8.57 -13.25 6.95
N SER A 53 -7.94 -12.31 7.64
CA SER A 53 -8.62 -11.33 8.49
C SER A 53 -7.78 -10.07 8.64
N PHE A 54 -8.45 -8.93 8.80
CA PHE A 54 -7.81 -7.66 9.16
C PHE A 54 -8.47 -7.13 10.43
N GLU A 55 -7.74 -7.16 11.53
CA GLU A 55 -8.19 -6.58 12.80
C GLU A 55 -7.64 -5.16 12.93
N VAL A 56 -8.16 -4.27 12.08
CA VAL A 56 -7.71 -2.89 11.98
C VAL A 56 -8.91 -1.99 12.18
N THR A 57 -8.84 -1.12 13.18
CA THR A 57 -9.91 -0.16 13.49
C THR A 57 -9.82 1.05 12.56
N ALA A 58 -10.93 1.80 12.46
CA ALA A 58 -10.94 3.06 11.71
C ALA A 58 -9.90 4.04 12.25
N ALA A 59 -9.72 4.12 13.57
CA ALA A 59 -8.70 4.97 14.19
C ALA A 59 -7.29 4.57 13.78
N GLN A 60 -7.02 3.25 13.72
CA GLN A 60 -5.72 2.75 13.27
C GLN A 60 -5.48 3.05 11.77
N LEU A 61 -6.52 2.95 10.95
CA LEU A 61 -6.41 3.32 9.53
C LEU A 61 -6.08 4.81 9.37
N ASP A 62 -6.67 5.67 10.20
CA ASP A 62 -6.38 7.10 10.17
C ASP A 62 -4.93 7.38 10.61
N GLU A 63 -4.42 6.66 11.60
CA GLU A 63 -3.02 6.77 12.02
C GLU A 63 -2.07 6.32 10.91
N ILE A 64 -2.38 5.21 10.24
CA ILE A 64 -1.58 4.71 9.12
C ILE A 64 -1.61 5.70 7.95
N ALA A 65 -2.76 6.29 7.66
CA ALA A 65 -2.88 7.31 6.63
C ALA A 65 -2.01 8.54 6.96
N ALA A 66 -1.95 8.94 8.23
CA ALA A 66 -1.11 10.05 8.67
C ALA A 66 0.38 9.72 8.51
N LEU A 67 0.80 8.50 8.83
CA LEU A 67 2.17 8.04 8.60
C LEU A 67 2.51 8.04 7.12
N ALA A 68 1.61 7.56 6.28
CA ALA A 68 1.79 7.54 4.83
C ALA A 68 1.89 8.96 4.27
N TYR A 69 1.07 9.87 4.76
CA TYR A 69 1.14 11.27 4.37
C TYR A 69 2.50 11.87 4.71
N ALA A 70 2.97 11.68 5.96
CA ALA A 70 4.28 12.18 6.38
C ALA A 70 5.41 11.63 5.51
N ALA A 71 5.38 10.34 5.19
CA ALA A 71 6.36 9.71 4.32
C ALA A 71 6.30 10.29 2.90
N SER A 72 5.12 10.65 2.39
CA SER A 72 4.95 11.20 1.06
C SER A 72 5.62 12.56 0.88
N LEU A 73 5.92 13.27 1.97
CA LEU A 73 6.62 14.54 1.91
C LEU A 73 8.06 14.39 1.41
N SER A 74 8.68 13.22 1.62
CA SER A 74 10.02 12.93 1.10
C SER A 74 9.98 12.21 -0.26
N ASN A 75 8.84 11.63 -0.63
CA ASN A 75 8.68 10.96 -1.92
C ASN A 75 7.25 11.15 -2.44
N GLY A 76 6.99 12.28 -3.09
CA GLY A 76 5.67 12.63 -3.61
C GLY A 76 5.34 12.06 -4.97
N GLN A 77 6.25 11.29 -5.58
CA GLN A 77 6.06 10.77 -6.94
C GLN A 77 5.59 9.32 -6.99
N MET A 78 5.46 8.69 -5.83
CA MET A 78 5.10 7.28 -5.75
C MET A 78 3.62 7.06 -6.10
N MET A 79 3.36 5.96 -6.80
CA MET A 79 2.00 5.47 -7.06
C MET A 79 1.78 4.21 -6.23
N GLU A 80 0.61 4.10 -5.61
CA GLU A 80 0.25 2.94 -4.80
C GLU A 80 -0.92 2.21 -5.44
N ALA A 81 -0.75 0.92 -5.72
CA ALA A 81 -1.83 0.05 -6.16
C ALA A 81 -2.17 -0.93 -5.04
N HIS A 82 -3.45 -1.02 -4.73
CA HIS A 82 -3.97 -1.95 -3.73
C HIS A 82 -4.74 -3.06 -4.45
N VAL A 83 -4.36 -4.31 -4.20
CA VAL A 83 -5.01 -5.48 -4.81
C VAL A 83 -5.83 -6.19 -3.75
N ALA A 84 -7.14 -6.17 -3.89
CA ALA A 84 -8.08 -6.76 -2.94
C ALA A 84 -9.27 -7.37 -3.68
N GLU A 85 -9.76 -8.50 -3.18
CA GLU A 85 -10.88 -9.22 -3.78
C GLU A 85 -12.12 -9.21 -2.88
N ARG A 86 -11.93 -9.32 -1.56
CA ARG A 86 -13.06 -9.42 -0.62
C ARG A 86 -13.64 -8.04 -0.34
N VAL A 87 -14.97 -7.97 -0.29
CA VAL A 87 -15.71 -6.72 -0.09
C VAL A 87 -15.29 -5.98 1.18
N GLU A 88 -15.11 -6.70 2.30
CA GLU A 88 -14.72 -6.10 3.56
C GLU A 88 -13.31 -5.52 3.52
N VAL A 89 -12.40 -6.16 2.79
CA VAL A 89 -11.04 -5.65 2.62
C VAL A 89 -11.04 -4.43 1.69
N ILE A 90 -11.81 -4.48 0.62
CA ILE A 90 -11.97 -3.33 -0.29
C ILE A 90 -12.51 -2.13 0.49
N GLY A 91 -13.47 -2.34 1.40
CA GLY A 91 -14.00 -1.28 2.26
C GLY A 91 -12.92 -0.64 3.15
N LEU A 92 -12.06 -1.46 3.76
CA LEU A 92 -10.95 -0.98 4.57
C LEU A 92 -9.96 -0.17 3.72
N VAL A 93 -9.62 -0.67 2.55
CA VAL A 93 -8.68 0.01 1.64
C VAL A 93 -9.27 1.34 1.17
N ARG A 94 -10.57 1.39 0.87
CA ARG A 94 -11.24 2.64 0.49
C ARG A 94 -11.17 3.67 1.62
N HIS A 95 -11.36 3.24 2.86
CA HIS A 95 -11.23 4.14 4.02
C HIS A 95 -9.80 4.69 4.11
N LEU A 96 -8.80 3.81 3.98
CA LEU A 96 -7.39 4.21 4.03
C LEU A 96 -7.04 5.21 2.94
N VAL A 97 -7.47 4.96 1.70
CA VAL A 97 -7.23 5.85 0.56
C VAL A 97 -7.91 7.20 0.77
N ALA A 98 -9.16 7.20 1.24
CA ALA A 98 -9.90 8.44 1.49
C ALA A 98 -9.27 9.27 2.61
N ALA A 99 -8.72 8.62 3.66
CA ALA A 99 -8.08 9.30 4.78
C ALA A 99 -6.68 9.81 4.42
N ASN A 100 -6.04 9.23 3.41
CA ASN A 100 -4.70 9.59 3.00
C ASN A 100 -4.76 10.65 1.89
N GLU A 101 -4.68 11.91 2.30
CA GLU A 101 -4.68 13.06 1.38
C GLU A 101 -3.26 13.35 0.84
N SER A 102 -2.44 12.32 0.70
CA SER A 102 -1.08 12.48 0.21
C SER A 102 -1.07 12.84 -1.28
N SER A 103 0.09 13.26 -1.76
CA SER A 103 0.32 13.52 -3.17
C SER A 103 0.42 12.23 -4.02
N HIS A 104 0.43 11.07 -3.38
CA HIS A 104 0.49 9.79 -4.09
C HIS A 104 -0.81 9.52 -4.84
N GLU A 105 -0.70 9.13 -6.10
CA GLU A 105 -1.81 8.53 -6.81
C GLU A 105 -2.06 7.14 -6.24
N GLN A 106 -3.32 6.82 -5.95
CA GLN A 106 -3.70 5.52 -5.41
C GLN A 106 -4.82 4.90 -6.24
N GLY A 107 -4.73 3.60 -6.45
CA GLY A 107 -5.74 2.84 -7.17
C GLY A 107 -6.04 1.54 -6.48
N ILE A 108 -7.26 1.02 -6.68
CA ILE A 108 -7.71 -0.25 -6.12
C ILE A 108 -8.04 -1.17 -7.28
N PHE A 109 -7.47 -2.37 -7.25
CA PHE A 109 -7.59 -3.35 -8.33
C PHE A 109 -7.94 -4.71 -7.76
N ARG A 110 -8.53 -5.57 -8.57
CA ARG A 110 -8.86 -6.94 -8.17
C ARG A 110 -7.76 -7.94 -8.52
N THR A 111 -6.84 -7.58 -9.40
CA THR A 111 -5.74 -8.46 -9.83
C THR A 111 -4.43 -7.72 -9.84
N VAL A 112 -3.34 -8.46 -9.66
CA VAL A 112 -1.97 -7.92 -9.76
C VAL A 112 -1.70 -7.45 -11.18
N GLU A 113 -2.22 -8.16 -12.18
CA GLU A 113 -2.05 -7.83 -13.60
C GLU A 113 -2.62 -6.44 -13.91
N ALA A 114 -3.82 -6.15 -13.40
CA ALA A 114 -4.45 -4.83 -13.60
C ALA A 114 -3.64 -3.72 -12.92
N ALA A 115 -3.13 -3.97 -11.71
CA ALA A 115 -2.30 -3.02 -10.97
C ALA A 115 -1.01 -2.73 -11.72
N ARG A 116 -0.31 -3.75 -12.20
CA ARG A 116 0.93 -3.58 -12.95
C ARG A 116 0.71 -2.90 -14.29
N ALA A 117 -0.41 -3.18 -14.97
CA ALA A 117 -0.79 -2.49 -16.20
C ALA A 117 -0.98 -0.99 -15.98
N TRP A 118 -1.56 -0.62 -14.84
CA TRP A 118 -1.73 0.78 -14.45
C TRP A 118 -0.38 1.47 -14.25
N PHE A 119 0.58 0.81 -13.60
CA PHE A 119 1.94 1.33 -13.45
C PHE A 119 2.62 1.56 -14.80
N VAL A 120 2.51 0.59 -15.70
CA VAL A 120 3.11 0.68 -17.04
C VAL A 120 2.52 1.85 -17.82
N ALA A 121 1.19 2.00 -17.81
CA ALA A 121 0.51 3.10 -18.49
C ALA A 121 0.94 4.46 -17.94
N ALA A 122 1.10 4.59 -16.61
CA ALA A 122 1.56 5.80 -15.98
C ALA A 122 3.01 6.11 -16.33
N GLY A 123 3.87 5.08 -16.38
CA GLY A 123 5.27 5.24 -16.76
C GLY A 123 5.44 5.78 -18.18
N ARG A 124 4.53 5.41 -19.08
CA ARG A 124 4.56 5.91 -20.46
C ARG A 124 4.16 7.38 -20.59
N ARG A 125 3.38 7.89 -19.63
CA ARG A 125 2.94 9.29 -19.61
C ARG A 125 3.94 10.25 -18.98
N ARG A 126 4.95 9.69 -18.33
CA ARG A 126 5.97 10.48 -17.60
C ARG A 126 7.23 10.74 -18.48
#